data_1b4b741e26fee5f4409adf206d8ad75a
#
_entry.id   1b4b741e26fee5f4409adf206d8ad75a
#
_cell.length_a   1.000
_cell.length_b   1.000
_cell.length_c   1.000
_cell.angle_alpha   90.00
_cell.angle_beta   90.00
_cell.angle_gamma   90.00
#
_symmetry.space_group_name_H-M   'P 1'
#
loop_
_entity.id
_entity.type
_entity.pdbx_description
1 polymer ?
#
loop_
_entity_poly.entity_id
_entity_poly.type
_entity_poly.pdbx_seq_one_letter_code
_entity_poly.pdbx_strand_id
1 'polypeptide(L)'
;MRFVGGAVQTLRMLDALLDNHLAFLAAHRGSVRRSAEAIEVVGESEEFSAWIPLTPDAEIPAGVRTVRLVPGSGAGWEERLAAAGFKAAEVLVHMEAPAGSAVGEPVAAIRSEADAVGFAQVQSAAFLEVGEPDYDWWQQMFVEQALRNYRAPDQSLYLLRVDGDPAAITLVLRTGPVAGVYAVATKPQYRGRGLATRLLAQARRDAAGGRLTLQVVEGSDAERLYLSVGFRPAYRSPHFRRS
;
A
#
# COMPACT_ATOMS: atom_id res chain seq x y z
N MET A 1 -19.66 -24.25 21.42
CA MET A 1 -20.28 -23.21 20.60
C MET A 1 -19.50 -21.90 20.65
N ARG A 2 -18.15 -21.91 20.48
CA ARG A 2 -17.26 -20.72 20.53
C ARG A 2 -16.43 -20.48 19.27
N PHE A 3 -16.58 -21.28 18.19
CA PHE A 3 -15.73 -21.20 16.98
C PHE A 3 -16.29 -20.32 15.87
N VAL A 4 -17.57 -20.01 15.84
CA VAL A 4 -18.19 -19.21 14.75
C VAL A 4 -17.86 -17.72 14.87
N GLY A 5 -17.71 -17.19 16.07
CA GLY A 5 -17.41 -15.76 16.28
C GLY A 5 -16.01 -15.35 15.81
N GLY A 6 -15.02 -16.21 15.97
CA GLY A 6 -13.63 -15.91 15.58
C GLY A 6 -13.44 -15.81 14.06
N ALA A 7 -14.02 -16.72 13.30
CA ALA A 7 -13.91 -16.72 11.83
C ALA A 7 -14.58 -15.49 11.19
N VAL A 8 -15.76 -15.11 11.67
CA VAL A 8 -16.48 -13.91 11.20
C VAL A 8 -15.71 -12.63 11.54
N GLN A 9 -15.10 -12.57 12.71
CA GLN A 9 -14.28 -11.42 13.12
C GLN A 9 -13.00 -11.31 12.30
N THR A 10 -12.37 -12.44 11.97
CA THR A 10 -11.18 -12.49 11.10
C THR A 10 -11.53 -12.02 9.69
N LEU A 11 -12.62 -12.50 9.09
CA LEU A 11 -13.05 -12.08 7.75
C LEU A 11 -13.35 -10.57 7.70
N ARG A 12 -14.10 -10.03 8.66
CA ARG A 12 -14.35 -8.58 8.74
C ARG A 12 -13.09 -7.75 8.90
N MET A 13 -12.08 -8.28 9.55
CA MET A 13 -10.80 -7.62 9.72
C MET A 13 -10.01 -7.61 8.40
N LEU A 14 -9.97 -8.73 7.66
CA LEU A 14 -9.32 -8.80 6.34
C LEU A 14 -10.01 -7.85 5.35
N ASP A 15 -11.33 -7.74 5.40
CA ASP A 15 -12.09 -6.76 4.61
C ASP A 15 -11.65 -5.32 4.94
N ALA A 16 -11.49 -4.97 6.21
CA ALA A 16 -11.08 -3.63 6.60
C ALA A 16 -9.64 -3.27 6.15
N LEU A 17 -8.71 -4.24 6.12
CA LEU A 17 -7.37 -4.05 5.57
C LEU A 17 -7.41 -3.86 4.06
N LEU A 18 -8.21 -4.67 3.36
CA LEU A 18 -8.43 -4.53 1.93
C LEU A 18 -9.08 -3.19 1.59
N ASP A 19 -10.13 -2.79 2.31
CA ASP A 19 -10.84 -1.52 2.11
C ASP A 19 -9.90 -0.31 2.31
N ASN A 20 -8.98 -0.36 3.27
CA ASN A 20 -7.97 0.68 3.43
C ASN A 20 -7.02 0.75 2.21
N HIS A 21 -6.59 -0.40 1.69
CA HIS A 21 -5.77 -0.44 0.49
C HIS A 21 -6.51 0.08 -0.75
N LEU A 22 -7.78 -0.29 -0.91
CA LEU A 22 -8.62 0.22 -1.99
C LEU A 22 -8.85 1.73 -1.90
N ALA A 23 -9.02 2.26 -0.69
CA ALA A 23 -9.11 3.70 -0.45
C ALA A 23 -7.82 4.42 -0.87
N PHE A 24 -6.64 3.83 -0.57
CA PHE A 24 -5.36 4.36 -1.07
C PHE A 24 -5.30 4.35 -2.60
N LEU A 25 -5.67 3.25 -3.25
CA LEU A 25 -5.67 3.17 -4.71
C LEU A 25 -6.62 4.19 -5.33
N ALA A 26 -7.80 4.38 -4.76
CA ALA A 26 -8.76 5.39 -5.21
C ALA A 26 -8.25 6.83 -5.06
N ALA A 27 -7.52 7.12 -3.98
CA ALA A 27 -6.99 8.47 -3.71
C ALA A 27 -5.72 8.81 -4.52
N HIS A 28 -4.93 7.79 -4.90
CA HIS A 28 -3.57 7.99 -5.41
C HIS A 28 -3.30 7.38 -6.79
N ARG A 29 -4.16 6.47 -7.28
CA ARG A 29 -3.83 5.66 -8.46
C ARG A 29 -4.91 5.57 -9.51
N GLY A 30 -6.14 6.03 -9.22
CA GLY A 30 -7.23 5.95 -10.16
C GLY A 30 -8.60 5.85 -9.48
N SER A 31 -9.48 4.97 -9.95
CA SER A 31 -10.80 4.74 -9.38
C SER A 31 -11.01 3.29 -8.98
N VAL A 32 -11.90 3.07 -8.01
CA VAL A 32 -12.26 1.73 -7.55
C VAL A 32 -13.78 1.54 -7.69
N ARG A 33 -14.18 0.46 -8.34
CA ARG A 33 -15.57 0.03 -8.46
C ARG A 33 -15.74 -1.32 -7.79
N ARG A 34 -16.80 -1.49 -7.03
CA ARG A 34 -17.11 -2.76 -6.33
C ARG A 34 -18.48 -3.26 -6.75
N SER A 35 -18.56 -4.54 -7.09
CA SER A 35 -19.78 -5.29 -7.30
C SER A 35 -19.87 -6.44 -6.29
N ALA A 36 -20.90 -7.27 -6.39
CA ALA A 36 -21.01 -8.50 -5.60
C ALA A 36 -19.98 -9.57 -6.02
N GLU A 37 -19.51 -9.53 -7.27
CA GLU A 37 -18.66 -10.57 -7.87
C GLU A 37 -17.18 -10.18 -7.90
N ALA A 38 -16.88 -8.87 -8.00
CA ALA A 38 -15.51 -8.40 -8.18
C ALA A 38 -15.30 -6.95 -7.74
N ILE A 39 -14.02 -6.61 -7.56
CA ILE A 39 -13.55 -5.23 -7.44
C ILE A 39 -12.70 -4.92 -8.67
N GLU A 40 -12.98 -3.80 -9.31
CA GLU A 40 -12.23 -3.26 -10.43
C GLU A 40 -11.46 -2.02 -9.96
N VAL A 41 -10.16 -2.06 -10.13
CA VAL A 41 -9.26 -0.91 -9.94
C VAL A 41 -8.89 -0.43 -11.34
N VAL A 42 -9.30 0.78 -11.69
CA VAL A 42 -8.97 1.43 -12.97
C VAL A 42 -7.93 2.51 -12.66
N GLY A 43 -6.68 2.17 -12.88
CA GLY A 43 -5.54 3.04 -12.61
C GLY A 43 -5.30 4.07 -13.71
N GLU A 44 -4.54 5.12 -13.40
CA GLU A 44 -4.01 6.09 -14.35
C GLU A 44 -3.02 5.46 -15.34
N SER A 45 -2.46 4.31 -14.98
CA SER A 45 -1.66 3.46 -15.86
C SER A 45 -2.10 2.00 -15.75
N GLU A 46 -1.69 1.17 -16.71
CA GLU A 46 -1.99 -0.27 -16.72
C GLU A 46 -1.46 -0.98 -15.46
N GLU A 47 -0.31 -0.56 -14.94
CA GLU A 47 0.32 -1.12 -13.74
C GLU A 47 -0.54 -0.99 -12.48
N PHE A 48 -1.35 0.05 -12.40
CA PHE A 48 -2.26 0.27 -11.27
C PHE A 48 -3.65 -0.31 -11.50
N SER A 49 -3.93 -0.75 -12.71
CA SER A 49 -5.20 -1.40 -13.03
C SER A 49 -5.19 -2.85 -12.60
N ALA A 50 -6.26 -3.28 -11.95
CA ALA A 50 -6.40 -4.67 -11.53
C ALA A 50 -7.87 -5.06 -11.38
N TRP A 51 -8.15 -6.33 -11.59
CA TRP A 51 -9.42 -6.95 -11.29
C TRP A 51 -9.25 -7.96 -10.15
N ILE A 52 -10.13 -7.92 -9.17
CA ILE A 52 -10.07 -8.73 -7.95
C ILE A 52 -11.39 -9.51 -7.84
N PRO A 53 -11.42 -10.82 -8.11
CA PRO A 53 -12.62 -11.61 -7.94
C PRO A 53 -12.99 -11.75 -6.46
N LEU A 54 -14.27 -11.69 -6.17
CA LEU A 54 -14.83 -11.88 -4.82
C LEU A 54 -15.61 -13.20 -4.70
N THR A 55 -15.78 -13.92 -5.83
CA THR A 55 -16.45 -15.22 -5.88
C THR A 55 -15.66 -16.19 -6.77
N PRO A 56 -15.75 -17.52 -6.55
CA PRO A 56 -15.04 -18.49 -7.39
C PRO A 56 -15.55 -18.53 -8.84
N ASP A 57 -16.80 -18.11 -9.07
CA ASP A 57 -17.47 -18.23 -10.36
C ASP A 57 -17.47 -16.93 -11.19
N ALA A 58 -16.91 -15.83 -10.66
CA ALA A 58 -16.85 -14.56 -11.38
C ALA A 58 -16.19 -14.73 -12.76
N GLU A 59 -16.74 -14.07 -13.77
CA GLU A 59 -16.19 -14.08 -15.13
C GLU A 59 -15.09 -13.05 -15.29
N ILE A 60 -13.96 -13.42 -15.87
CA ILE A 60 -12.85 -12.51 -16.16
C ILE A 60 -13.26 -11.59 -17.31
N PRO A 61 -13.41 -10.28 -17.10
CA PRO A 61 -13.80 -9.37 -18.18
C PRO A 61 -12.77 -9.33 -19.32
N ALA A 62 -13.27 -9.11 -20.53
CA ALA A 62 -12.39 -8.87 -21.68
C ALA A 62 -11.51 -7.63 -21.41
N GLY A 63 -10.22 -7.71 -21.76
CA GLY A 63 -9.26 -6.62 -21.60
C GLY A 63 -8.58 -6.56 -20.22
N VAL A 64 -9.00 -7.35 -19.23
CA VAL A 64 -8.27 -7.45 -17.95
C VAL A 64 -6.87 -8.02 -18.20
N ARG A 65 -5.86 -7.31 -17.75
CA ARG A 65 -4.45 -7.73 -17.84
C ARG A 65 -3.84 -8.14 -16.51
N THR A 66 -4.34 -7.58 -15.41
CA THR A 66 -3.87 -7.92 -14.06
C THR A 66 -5.03 -8.42 -13.20
N VAL A 67 -4.86 -9.58 -12.60
CA VAL A 67 -5.76 -10.16 -11.61
C VAL A 67 -5.04 -10.28 -10.28
N ARG A 68 -5.69 -9.85 -9.20
CA ARG A 68 -5.18 -10.00 -7.83
C ARG A 68 -6.13 -10.87 -7.04
N LEU A 69 -5.62 -11.91 -6.41
CA LEU A 69 -6.43 -12.78 -5.55
C LEU A 69 -6.37 -12.30 -4.09
N VAL A 70 -7.49 -12.36 -3.42
CA VAL A 70 -7.64 -12.03 -1.99
C VAL A 70 -8.29 -13.21 -1.27
N PRO A 71 -8.28 -13.29 0.07
CA PRO A 71 -8.86 -14.44 0.79
C PRO A 71 -10.32 -14.76 0.45
N GLY A 72 -11.08 -13.77 -0.01
CA GLY A 72 -12.47 -13.93 -0.43
C GLY A 72 -12.67 -14.41 -1.88
N SER A 73 -11.62 -14.48 -2.69
CA SER A 73 -11.73 -14.85 -4.11
C SER A 73 -12.25 -16.30 -4.33
N GLY A 74 -12.05 -17.19 -3.37
CA GLY A 74 -12.41 -18.61 -3.51
C GLY A 74 -11.30 -19.46 -4.11
N ALA A 75 -11.54 -20.77 -4.20
CA ALA A 75 -10.58 -21.74 -4.75
C ALA A 75 -10.68 -21.85 -6.28
N GLY A 76 -9.65 -22.44 -6.90
CA GLY A 76 -9.64 -22.77 -8.34
C GLY A 76 -9.25 -21.61 -9.27
N TRP A 77 -8.93 -20.44 -8.71
CA TRP A 77 -8.57 -19.29 -9.53
C TRP A 77 -7.24 -19.44 -10.26
N GLU A 78 -6.24 -20.08 -9.66
CA GLU A 78 -4.92 -20.24 -10.27
C GLU A 78 -5.00 -21.04 -11.56
N GLU A 79 -5.72 -22.18 -11.56
CA GLU A 79 -5.94 -23.01 -12.75
C GLU A 79 -6.76 -22.28 -13.82
N ARG A 80 -7.80 -21.55 -13.42
CA ARG A 80 -8.62 -20.74 -14.34
C ARG A 80 -7.80 -19.63 -15.01
N LEU A 81 -6.98 -18.95 -14.25
CA LEU A 81 -6.10 -17.88 -14.74
C LEU A 81 -5.04 -18.43 -15.69
N ALA A 82 -4.42 -19.56 -15.34
CA ALA A 82 -3.47 -20.24 -16.22
C ALA A 82 -4.13 -20.66 -17.56
N ALA A 83 -5.33 -21.24 -17.52
CA ALA A 83 -6.10 -21.60 -18.70
C ALA A 83 -6.50 -20.36 -19.54
N ALA A 84 -6.71 -19.20 -18.91
CA ALA A 84 -6.99 -17.92 -19.58
C ALA A 84 -5.73 -17.17 -20.05
N GLY A 85 -4.54 -17.77 -19.93
CA GLY A 85 -3.28 -17.21 -20.41
C GLY A 85 -2.60 -16.22 -19.45
N PHE A 86 -3.03 -16.16 -18.21
CA PHE A 86 -2.34 -15.38 -17.18
C PHE A 86 -1.16 -16.18 -16.62
N LYS A 87 -0.12 -15.45 -16.23
CA LYS A 87 1.07 -15.99 -15.55
C LYS A 87 1.19 -15.37 -14.17
N ALA A 88 1.65 -16.18 -13.20
CA ALA A 88 2.00 -15.66 -11.89
C ALA A 88 3.07 -14.56 -12.03
N ALA A 89 2.87 -13.46 -11.35
CA ALA A 89 3.78 -12.30 -11.36
C ALA A 89 4.43 -12.15 -9.98
N GLU A 90 3.79 -11.45 -9.07
CA GLU A 90 4.30 -11.18 -7.73
C GLU A 90 3.26 -11.59 -6.67
N VAL A 91 3.70 -11.73 -5.44
CA VAL A 91 2.82 -11.88 -4.29
C VAL A 91 2.97 -10.65 -3.42
N LEU A 92 1.88 -9.92 -3.18
CA LEU A 92 1.85 -8.90 -2.15
C LEU A 92 1.43 -9.52 -0.83
N VAL A 93 2.28 -9.34 0.18
CA VAL A 93 1.94 -9.67 1.56
C VAL A 93 1.27 -8.46 2.19
N HIS A 94 0.00 -8.59 2.53
CA HIS A 94 -0.69 -7.63 3.38
C HIS A 94 -0.30 -7.90 4.81
N MET A 95 0.36 -6.94 5.44
CA MET A 95 0.85 -7.06 6.81
C MET A 95 0.07 -6.16 7.74
N GLU A 96 -0.02 -6.56 8.99
CA GLU A 96 -0.64 -5.78 10.06
C GLU A 96 0.26 -5.67 11.28
N ALA A 97 0.05 -4.61 12.04
CA ALA A 97 0.61 -4.46 13.39
C ALA A 97 -0.42 -3.80 14.32
N PRO A 98 -0.42 -4.12 15.62
CA PRO A 98 -1.26 -3.42 16.57
C PRO A 98 -0.81 -1.95 16.68
N ALA A 99 -1.77 -1.06 16.90
CA ALA A 99 -1.47 0.26 17.42
C ALA A 99 -0.79 0.15 18.78
N GLY A 100 -0.01 1.13 19.16
CA GLY A 100 0.64 1.12 20.45
C GLY A 100 1.57 2.30 20.68
N SER A 101 2.16 2.33 21.86
CA SER A 101 3.22 3.27 22.19
C SER A 101 4.43 3.00 21.29
N ALA A 102 4.95 4.03 20.67
CA ALA A 102 6.14 3.95 19.86
C ALA A 102 7.30 4.70 20.55
N VAL A 103 8.46 4.08 20.56
CA VAL A 103 9.68 4.66 21.10
C VAL A 103 10.22 5.73 20.15
N GLY A 104 10.80 6.79 20.69
CA GLY A 104 11.39 7.89 19.96
C GLY A 104 10.52 9.16 19.91
N GLU A 105 11.08 10.24 19.40
CA GLU A 105 10.37 11.52 19.29
C GLU A 105 9.30 11.47 18.19
N PRO A 106 8.17 12.16 18.40
CA PRO A 106 7.16 12.35 17.36
C PRO A 106 7.73 13.04 16.13
N VAL A 107 7.21 12.68 14.96
CA VAL A 107 7.48 13.34 13.69
C VAL A 107 6.23 14.13 13.31
N ALA A 108 6.38 15.43 13.07
CA ALA A 108 5.26 16.24 12.61
C ALA A 108 4.90 15.92 11.15
N ALA A 109 3.61 15.85 10.87
CA ALA A 109 3.14 15.78 9.48
C ALA A 109 3.50 17.09 8.76
N ILE A 110 3.80 17.00 7.46
CA ILE A 110 4.10 18.17 6.64
C ILE A 110 2.88 19.10 6.54
N ARG A 111 3.13 20.41 6.40
CA ARG A 111 2.10 21.44 6.34
C ARG A 111 2.33 22.47 5.24
N SER A 112 3.41 22.34 4.46
CA SER A 112 3.77 23.28 3.39
C SER A 112 3.87 22.59 2.04
N GLU A 113 3.65 23.37 0.97
CA GLU A 113 3.87 22.90 -0.41
C GLU A 113 5.33 22.54 -0.65
N ALA A 114 6.27 23.28 -0.08
CA ALA A 114 7.69 22.98 -0.18
C ALA A 114 8.04 21.61 0.41
N ASP A 115 7.40 21.23 1.53
CA ASP A 115 7.58 19.91 2.11
C ASP A 115 6.87 18.82 1.28
N ALA A 116 5.72 19.12 0.66
CA ALA A 116 5.05 18.19 -0.25
C ALA A 116 5.92 17.91 -1.50
N VAL A 117 6.55 18.94 -2.06
CA VAL A 117 7.54 18.77 -3.14
C VAL A 117 8.74 17.95 -2.66
N GLY A 118 9.27 18.24 -1.45
CA GLY A 118 10.35 17.47 -0.83
C GLY A 118 9.97 15.99 -0.62
N PHE A 119 8.72 15.72 -0.25
CA PHE A 119 8.17 14.36 -0.16
C PHE A 119 8.23 13.63 -1.52
N ALA A 120 7.73 14.27 -2.58
CA ALA A 120 7.76 13.71 -3.93
C ALA A 120 9.19 13.49 -4.45
N GLN A 121 10.14 14.37 -4.12
CA GLN A 121 11.56 14.19 -4.47
C GLN A 121 12.17 12.93 -3.85
N VAL A 122 11.85 12.64 -2.58
CA VAL A 122 12.30 11.38 -1.94
C VAL A 122 11.63 10.18 -2.59
N GLN A 123 10.35 10.29 -2.93
CA GLN A 123 9.60 9.22 -3.59
C GLN A 123 10.22 8.91 -4.96
N SER A 124 10.49 9.92 -5.78
CA SER A 124 11.13 9.76 -7.07
C SER A 124 12.51 9.11 -6.94
N ALA A 125 13.36 9.63 -6.04
CA ALA A 125 14.71 9.10 -5.85
C ALA A 125 14.77 7.66 -5.30
N ALA A 126 13.68 7.16 -4.72
CA ALA A 126 13.62 5.83 -4.14
C ALA A 126 12.97 4.78 -5.06
N PHE A 127 12.06 5.19 -5.94
CA PHE A 127 11.23 4.29 -6.74
C PHE A 127 11.45 4.39 -8.24
N LEU A 128 12.13 5.44 -8.73
CA LEU A 128 12.38 5.61 -10.16
C LEU A 128 13.86 5.45 -10.47
N GLU A 129 14.16 4.86 -11.62
CA GLU A 129 15.49 4.82 -12.18
C GLU A 129 15.66 5.96 -13.20
N VAL A 130 16.74 6.73 -13.07
CA VAL A 130 17.02 7.84 -13.99
C VAL A 130 17.28 7.29 -15.38
N GLY A 131 16.54 7.79 -16.38
CA GLY A 131 16.62 7.35 -17.77
C GLY A 131 15.56 6.34 -18.19
N GLU A 132 14.66 5.93 -17.29
CA GLU A 132 13.47 5.20 -17.71
C GLU A 132 12.56 6.07 -18.60
N PRO A 133 11.87 5.49 -19.61
CA PRO A 133 11.07 6.23 -20.58
C PRO A 133 10.03 7.18 -19.96
N ASP A 134 9.43 6.76 -18.85
CA ASP A 134 8.35 7.49 -18.19
C ASP A 134 8.79 8.24 -16.92
N TYR A 135 10.11 8.42 -16.72
CA TYR A 135 10.67 9.04 -15.50
C TYR A 135 10.06 10.42 -15.20
N ASP A 136 10.01 11.32 -16.18
CA ASP A 136 9.50 12.68 -15.98
C ASP A 136 8.01 12.68 -15.68
N TRP A 137 7.24 11.80 -16.33
CA TRP A 137 5.81 11.65 -16.07
C TRP A 137 5.55 11.16 -14.63
N TRP A 138 6.28 10.14 -14.17
CA TRP A 138 6.18 9.64 -12.79
C TRP A 138 6.56 10.71 -11.78
N GLN A 139 7.64 11.43 -12.02
CA GLN A 139 8.10 12.49 -11.13
C GLN A 139 7.04 13.59 -11.00
N GLN A 140 6.47 14.05 -12.11
CA GLN A 140 5.40 15.03 -12.10
C GLN A 140 4.17 14.51 -11.35
N MET A 141 3.75 13.28 -11.61
CA MET A 141 2.62 12.65 -10.94
C MET A 141 2.83 12.59 -9.42
N PHE A 142 4.02 12.23 -8.94
CA PHE A 142 4.30 12.21 -7.50
C PHE A 142 4.20 13.61 -6.87
N VAL A 143 4.65 14.65 -7.56
CA VAL A 143 4.51 16.04 -7.10
C VAL A 143 3.03 16.43 -7.01
N GLU A 144 2.26 16.19 -8.06
CA GLU A 144 0.82 16.50 -8.09
C GLU A 144 0.05 15.75 -6.99
N GLN A 145 0.35 14.48 -6.79
CA GLN A 145 -0.27 13.69 -5.73
C GLN A 145 0.09 14.21 -4.33
N ALA A 146 1.36 14.53 -4.08
CA ALA A 146 1.79 15.07 -2.80
C ALA A 146 1.12 16.42 -2.50
N LEU A 147 1.06 17.33 -3.48
CA LEU A 147 0.40 18.62 -3.37
C LEU A 147 -1.11 18.51 -3.15
N ARG A 148 -1.77 17.52 -3.75
CA ARG A 148 -3.20 17.26 -3.56
C ARG A 148 -3.50 16.71 -2.16
N ASN A 149 -2.63 15.84 -1.65
CA ASN A 149 -2.95 15.00 -0.50
C ASN A 149 -2.40 15.50 0.84
N TYR A 150 -1.40 16.42 0.88
CA TYR A 150 -0.79 16.86 2.15
C TYR A 150 -1.75 17.62 3.07
N ARG A 151 -2.88 18.10 2.56
CA ARG A 151 -3.97 18.74 3.32
C ARG A 151 -5.20 17.86 3.51
N ALA A 152 -5.21 16.65 2.94
CA ALA A 152 -6.35 15.75 3.06
C ALA A 152 -6.55 15.33 4.54
N PRO A 153 -7.78 15.40 5.09
CA PRO A 153 -8.01 15.21 6.52
C PRO A 153 -7.79 13.76 7.00
N ASP A 154 -7.91 12.81 6.10
CA ASP A 154 -7.72 11.36 6.33
C ASP A 154 -6.28 10.90 6.09
N GLN A 155 -5.40 11.80 5.65
CA GLN A 155 -4.01 11.50 5.33
C GLN A 155 -3.03 12.32 6.16
N SER A 156 -1.87 11.72 6.42
CA SER A 156 -0.73 12.41 7.02
C SER A 156 0.52 12.02 6.25
N LEU A 157 1.16 12.99 5.62
CA LEU A 157 2.44 12.82 4.95
C LEU A 157 3.56 13.23 5.91
N TYR A 158 4.57 12.41 6.02
CA TYR A 158 5.74 12.63 6.90
C TYR A 158 7.01 12.70 6.09
N LEU A 159 7.85 13.67 6.42
CA LEU A 159 9.14 13.89 5.78
C LEU A 159 10.21 14.07 6.87
N LEU A 160 11.25 13.23 6.83
CA LEU A 160 12.47 13.44 7.61
C LEU A 160 13.54 14.06 6.74
N ARG A 161 14.27 14.98 7.33
CA ARG A 161 15.43 15.64 6.71
C ARG A 161 16.72 15.24 7.42
N VAL A 162 17.80 15.19 6.66
CA VAL A 162 19.16 15.03 7.16
C VAL A 162 19.96 16.24 6.65
N ASP A 163 20.50 17.03 7.53
CA ASP A 163 21.24 18.27 7.21
C ASP A 163 20.45 19.22 6.27
N GLY A 164 19.13 19.29 6.47
CA GLY A 164 18.22 20.09 5.65
C GLY A 164 17.70 19.40 4.37
N ASP A 165 18.35 18.35 3.88
CA ASP A 165 17.92 17.63 2.67
C ASP A 165 16.78 16.64 2.97
N PRO A 166 15.71 16.61 2.16
CA PRO A 166 14.67 15.59 2.22
C PRO A 166 15.28 14.18 2.10
N ALA A 167 15.09 13.34 3.12
CA ALA A 167 15.82 12.07 3.25
C ALA A 167 14.93 10.82 3.27
N ALA A 168 13.83 10.86 4.01
CA ALA A 168 12.91 9.73 4.14
C ALA A 168 11.47 10.19 4.30
N ILE A 169 10.54 9.38 3.80
CA ILE A 169 9.10 9.67 3.77
C ILE A 169 8.24 8.49 4.20
N THR A 170 7.04 8.78 4.63
CA THR A 170 5.91 7.86 4.67
C THR A 170 4.59 8.62 4.60
N LEU A 171 3.55 7.97 4.08
CA LEU A 171 2.17 8.40 4.09
C LEU A 171 1.37 7.47 5.00
N VAL A 172 0.49 8.04 5.82
CA VAL A 172 -0.49 7.30 6.61
C VAL A 172 -1.88 7.71 6.16
N LEU A 173 -2.67 6.76 5.68
CA LEU A 173 -4.09 6.93 5.31
C LEU A 173 -4.97 6.23 6.35
N ARG A 174 -5.95 6.95 6.90
CA ARG A 174 -6.88 6.41 7.89
C ARG A 174 -8.25 6.13 7.29
N THR A 175 -8.72 4.89 7.49
CA THR A 175 -10.09 4.47 7.16
C THR A 175 -10.70 3.79 8.39
N GLY A 176 -11.56 4.50 9.12
CA GLY A 176 -12.10 3.98 10.37
C GLY A 176 -11.00 3.58 11.37
N PRO A 177 -10.97 2.33 11.86
CA PRO A 177 -9.99 1.87 12.84
C PRO A 177 -8.64 1.43 12.22
N VAL A 178 -8.48 1.53 10.89
CA VAL A 178 -7.27 1.09 10.18
C VAL A 178 -6.47 2.30 9.71
N ALA A 179 -5.18 2.29 9.98
CA ALA A 179 -4.19 3.22 9.45
C ALA A 179 -3.27 2.48 8.48
N GLY A 180 -3.42 2.74 7.19
CA GLY A 180 -2.56 2.18 6.14
C GLY A 180 -1.27 3.00 6.01
N VAL A 181 -0.15 2.32 5.89
CA VAL A 181 1.18 2.90 5.73
C VAL A 181 1.64 2.71 4.30
N TYR A 182 1.90 3.81 3.61
CA TYR A 182 2.24 3.83 2.19
C TYR A 182 3.47 4.69 1.92
N ALA A 183 4.04 4.56 0.73
CA ALA A 183 5.18 5.35 0.27
C ALA A 183 6.33 5.40 1.30
N VAL A 184 6.62 4.28 1.98
CA VAL A 184 7.77 4.22 2.88
C VAL A 184 9.02 4.19 2.02
N ALA A 185 9.78 5.28 2.04
CA ALA A 185 10.96 5.42 1.20
C ALA A 185 12.08 6.17 1.93
N THR A 186 13.31 5.84 1.57
CA THR A 186 14.52 6.53 2.02
C THR A 186 15.46 6.66 0.82
N LYS A 187 15.91 7.89 0.52
CA LYS A 187 16.91 8.12 -0.52
C LYS A 187 18.13 7.21 -0.31
N PRO A 188 18.72 6.64 -1.37
CA PRO A 188 19.82 5.66 -1.27
C PRO A 188 20.94 6.08 -0.32
N GLN A 189 21.41 7.33 -0.40
CA GLN A 189 22.51 7.86 0.41
C GLN A 189 22.19 8.00 1.91
N TYR A 190 20.92 7.89 2.32
CA TYR A 190 20.49 8.00 3.71
C TYR A 190 19.98 6.67 4.30
N ARG A 191 20.06 5.58 3.52
CA ARG A 191 19.68 4.24 4.01
C ARG A 191 20.59 3.77 5.15
N GLY A 192 20.12 2.80 5.94
CA GLY A 192 20.87 2.26 7.08
C GLY A 192 20.94 3.16 8.32
N ARG A 193 20.26 4.34 8.32
CA ARG A 193 20.28 5.31 9.45
C ARG A 193 19.03 5.23 10.34
N GLY A 194 18.18 4.20 10.21
CA GLY A 194 16.98 4.03 11.02
C GLY A 194 15.81 4.97 10.70
N LEU A 195 15.89 5.76 9.59
CA LEU A 195 14.87 6.76 9.27
C LEU A 195 13.50 6.13 8.99
N ALA A 196 13.44 5.03 8.24
CA ALA A 196 12.21 4.30 8.00
C ALA A 196 11.59 3.77 9.30
N THR A 197 12.40 3.21 10.21
CA THR A 197 11.94 2.75 11.53
C THR A 197 11.32 3.89 12.34
N ARG A 198 11.92 5.09 12.31
CA ARG A 198 11.39 6.27 12.98
C ARG A 198 10.03 6.70 12.40
N LEU A 199 9.86 6.64 11.07
CA LEU A 199 8.60 6.94 10.41
C LEU A 199 7.52 5.89 10.71
N LEU A 200 7.87 4.60 10.74
CA LEU A 200 6.96 3.53 11.13
C LEU A 200 6.54 3.64 12.61
N ALA A 201 7.43 4.11 13.48
CA ALA A 201 7.08 4.45 14.87
C ALA A 201 6.05 5.59 14.93
N GLN A 202 6.16 6.60 14.05
CA GLN A 202 5.15 7.66 13.96
C GLN A 202 3.81 7.11 13.45
N ALA A 203 3.81 6.27 12.42
CA ALA A 203 2.59 5.63 11.93
C ALA A 203 1.85 4.84 13.04
N ARG A 204 2.60 4.19 13.96
CA ARG A 204 2.01 3.50 15.13
C ARG A 204 1.28 4.47 16.07
N ARG A 205 1.84 5.67 16.29
CA ARG A 205 1.16 6.70 17.10
C ARG A 205 -0.13 7.16 16.44
N ASP A 206 -0.12 7.31 15.12
CA ASP A 206 -1.28 7.75 14.35
C ASP A 206 -2.42 6.72 14.34
N ALA A 207 -2.10 5.45 14.49
CA ALA A 207 -3.07 4.37 14.55
C ALA A 207 -3.76 4.24 15.92
N ALA A 208 -3.68 5.25 16.79
CA ALA A 208 -4.14 5.23 18.17
C ALA A 208 -5.43 4.43 18.38
N GLY A 209 -5.34 3.31 19.11
CA GLY A 209 -6.46 2.42 19.42
C GLY A 209 -6.91 1.49 18.28
N GLY A 210 -6.29 1.56 17.10
CA GLY A 210 -6.63 0.76 15.93
C GLY A 210 -5.51 -0.20 15.50
N ARG A 211 -5.40 -0.42 14.18
CA ARG A 211 -4.39 -1.28 13.55
C ARG A 211 -3.64 -0.54 12.47
N LEU A 212 -2.36 -0.87 12.31
CA LEU A 212 -1.63 -0.51 11.10
C LEU A 212 -1.75 -1.63 10.07
N THR A 213 -1.74 -1.22 8.80
CA THR A 213 -1.58 -2.14 7.67
C THR A 213 -0.61 -1.57 6.65
N LEU A 214 0.04 -2.44 5.90
CA LEU A 214 0.83 -2.09 4.72
C LEU A 214 0.85 -3.29 3.76
N GLN A 215 1.31 -3.05 2.53
CA GLN A 215 1.54 -4.08 1.54
C GLN A 215 3.01 -4.06 1.14
N VAL A 216 3.55 -5.24 0.90
CA VAL A 216 4.95 -5.42 0.51
C VAL A 216 5.12 -6.63 -0.40
N VAL A 217 6.05 -6.58 -1.33
CA VAL A 217 6.39 -7.74 -2.17
C VAL A 217 7.05 -8.81 -1.30
N GLU A 218 6.55 -10.04 -1.39
CA GLU A 218 7.07 -11.20 -0.65
C GLU A 218 8.56 -11.41 -0.91
N GLY A 219 9.32 -11.72 0.12
CA GLY A 219 10.76 -11.98 0.06
C GLY A 219 11.65 -10.74 -0.07
N SER A 220 11.07 -9.53 -0.14
CA SER A 220 11.83 -8.28 -0.29
C SER A 220 12.56 -7.85 0.99
N ASP A 221 13.55 -6.95 0.83
CA ASP A 221 14.22 -6.31 1.97
C ASP A 221 13.25 -5.51 2.83
N ALA A 222 12.24 -4.91 2.19
CA ALA A 222 11.20 -4.17 2.89
C ALA A 222 10.36 -5.09 3.80
N GLU A 223 10.02 -6.31 3.36
CA GLU A 223 9.31 -7.27 4.20
C GLU A 223 10.14 -7.62 5.45
N ARG A 224 11.44 -7.86 5.29
CA ARG A 224 12.35 -8.10 6.43
C ARG A 224 12.36 -6.94 7.42
N LEU A 225 12.40 -5.70 6.91
CA LEU A 225 12.30 -4.50 7.75
C LEU A 225 10.98 -4.49 8.52
N TYR A 226 9.85 -4.69 7.86
CA TYR A 226 8.53 -4.63 8.51
C TYR A 226 8.36 -5.73 9.57
N LEU A 227 8.82 -6.95 9.30
CA LEU A 227 8.86 -8.03 10.30
C LEU A 227 9.70 -7.64 11.53
N SER A 228 10.87 -7.02 11.32
CA SER A 228 11.76 -6.59 12.41
C SER A 228 11.16 -5.53 13.31
N VAL A 229 10.29 -4.68 12.78
CA VAL A 229 9.58 -3.64 13.55
C VAL A 229 8.19 -4.08 14.00
N GLY A 230 7.87 -5.37 13.91
CA GLY A 230 6.72 -5.99 14.56
C GLY A 230 5.44 -6.07 13.73
N PHE A 231 5.51 -5.85 12.42
CA PHE A 231 4.43 -6.26 11.53
C PHE A 231 4.39 -7.78 11.39
N ARG A 232 3.23 -8.32 11.06
CA ARG A 232 3.01 -9.74 10.80
C ARG A 232 2.15 -9.90 9.54
N PRO A 233 2.36 -10.94 8.73
CA PRO A 233 1.49 -11.24 7.62
C PRO A 233 0.05 -11.46 8.09
N ALA A 234 -0.91 -10.74 7.49
CA ALA A 234 -2.34 -10.95 7.66
C ALA A 234 -2.85 -11.89 6.56
N TYR A 235 -2.51 -11.61 5.31
CA TYR A 235 -2.80 -12.48 4.17
C TYR A 235 -1.85 -12.19 3.01
N ARG A 236 -1.86 -13.08 2.01
CA ARG A 236 -1.15 -12.96 0.75
C ARG A 236 -2.12 -12.70 -0.38
N SER A 237 -1.72 -11.84 -1.30
CA SER A 237 -2.45 -11.51 -2.52
C SER A 237 -1.57 -11.87 -3.72
N PRO A 238 -1.70 -13.07 -4.29
CA PRO A 238 -1.02 -13.43 -5.52
C PRO A 238 -1.53 -12.57 -6.69
N HIS A 239 -0.63 -12.06 -7.48
CA HIS A 239 -0.93 -11.30 -8.70
C HIS A 239 -0.63 -12.14 -9.93
N PHE A 240 -1.47 -12.02 -10.93
CA PHE A 240 -1.35 -12.69 -12.21
C PHE A 240 -1.45 -11.66 -13.32
N ARG A 241 -0.59 -11.77 -14.32
CA ARG A 241 -0.57 -10.86 -15.48
C ARG A 241 -0.68 -11.61 -16.79
N ARG A 242 -1.33 -10.98 -17.75
CA ARG A 242 -1.43 -11.43 -19.14
C ARG A 242 -0.84 -10.36 -20.05
N SER A 243 0.06 -10.77 -20.97
CA SER A 243 0.66 -9.92 -22.02
C SER A 243 -0.38 -9.42 -22.99
#